data_5b246c221de5ed9f58293d31db2adcc7
#
_entry.id   5b246c221de5ed9f58293d31db2adcc7
#
_cell.length_a   1.000
_cell.length_b   1.000
_cell.length_c   1.000
_cell.angle_alpha   90.00
_cell.angle_beta   90.00
_cell.angle_gamma   90.00
#
_symmetry.space_group_name_H-M   'P 1'
#
loop_
_entity.id
_entity.type
_entity.pdbx_description
1 polymer ?
#
loop_
_entity_poly.entity_id
_entity_poly.type
_entity_poly.pdbx_seq_one_letter_code
_entity_poly.pdbx_strand_id
1 'polypeptide(L)'
;MLALEAVSSFTRGLHGACTALALDGDSLVGGSHDGQIVRWSPLTGEKKWGLDVEGPISDMHLAESLLFVSSSSMLSCLSVETGEVLWKSNLEGASDYVVQTGNVVWATSSVYEIEVSDYVESTLWAFDLDGSKLNSWSFEERCWFLAPHPEEGVVMGLGRPRCGYLWARAGVDLSHFDLAVESPVTTGAEGSNGILFGHSNGAISDLSGMSLIDSEASIRSLAIFDGGSWAYGTDEGTVGGEGWKASAGGLVDAIVPKPGKSGAWAISWSGSASFHSIGDSFGDSEITHRQRISSFAHEGDRIAMGDENGRIFSINADFLERRMSDGPSEGPDDGRSSHLRDRLRRLRE
;
A
#
# COMPACT_ATOMS: atom_id res chain seq x y z
N MET A 1 14.23 -20.32 5.91
CA MET A 1 13.73 -19.03 5.36
C MET A 1 14.31 -18.81 3.98
N LEU A 2 13.50 -18.42 3.02
CA LEU A 2 13.93 -18.10 1.66
C LEU A 2 14.16 -16.57 1.55
N ALA A 3 15.07 -16.17 0.65
CA ALA A 3 15.20 -14.75 0.32
C ALA A 3 14.02 -14.32 -0.57
N LEU A 4 13.53 -13.08 -0.42
CA LEU A 4 12.43 -12.54 -1.22
C LEU A 4 12.70 -12.64 -2.73
N GLU A 5 13.95 -12.42 -3.14
CA GLU A 5 14.41 -12.61 -4.52
C GLU A 5 14.22 -14.03 -5.05
N ALA A 6 14.36 -15.03 -4.19
CA ALA A 6 14.27 -16.44 -4.60
C ALA A 6 12.82 -16.87 -4.89
N VAL A 7 11.85 -16.20 -4.29
CA VAL A 7 10.41 -16.48 -4.46
C VAL A 7 9.73 -15.49 -5.42
N SER A 8 10.47 -14.51 -5.94
CA SER A 8 9.96 -13.51 -6.89
C SER A 8 10.06 -14.02 -8.32
N SER A 9 8.99 -13.86 -9.09
CA SER A 9 8.94 -14.19 -10.53
C SER A 9 9.93 -13.33 -11.32
N PHE A 10 10.02 -12.05 -10.93
CA PHE A 10 11.05 -11.12 -11.40
C PHE A 10 11.30 -10.01 -10.39
N THR A 11 12.43 -9.33 -10.56
CA THR A 11 12.77 -8.11 -9.80
C THR A 11 13.03 -6.98 -10.77
N ARG A 12 12.56 -5.77 -10.45
CA ARG A 12 12.79 -4.52 -11.19
C ARG A 12 13.31 -3.43 -10.25
N GLY A 13 13.68 -2.29 -10.79
CA GLY A 13 14.20 -1.18 -10.00
C GLY A 13 13.67 0.16 -10.44
N LEU A 14 13.49 1.04 -9.47
CA LEU A 14 13.27 2.46 -9.59
C LEU A 14 14.53 3.22 -9.16
N HIS A 15 14.60 4.49 -9.51
CA HIS A 15 15.56 5.41 -8.92
C HIS A 15 15.01 5.87 -7.56
N GLY A 16 15.66 5.55 -6.47
CA GLY A 16 15.17 5.89 -5.12
C GLY A 16 14.10 4.94 -4.58
N ALA A 17 13.74 5.15 -3.30
CA ALA A 17 12.78 4.31 -2.56
C ALA A 17 11.44 4.16 -3.30
N CYS A 18 10.90 2.94 -3.34
CA CYS A 18 9.56 2.71 -3.84
C CYS A 18 8.53 3.21 -2.83
N THR A 19 7.74 4.20 -3.18
CA THR A 19 6.77 4.83 -2.27
C THR A 19 5.33 4.46 -2.59
N ALA A 20 5.04 4.10 -3.84
CA ALA A 20 3.71 3.69 -4.26
C ALA A 20 3.79 2.57 -5.29
N LEU A 21 2.83 1.65 -5.23
CA LEU A 21 2.63 0.56 -6.18
C LEU A 21 1.16 0.45 -6.53
N ALA A 22 0.88 0.20 -7.81
CA ALA A 22 -0.44 -0.15 -8.28
C ALA A 22 -0.35 -1.37 -9.20
N LEU A 23 -1.27 -2.32 -9.01
CA LEU A 23 -1.33 -3.58 -9.77
C LEU A 23 -2.78 -3.82 -10.18
N ASP A 24 -3.03 -3.88 -11.46
CA ASP A 24 -4.35 -4.20 -12.02
C ASP A 24 -4.19 -4.75 -13.44
N GLY A 25 -4.83 -5.88 -13.73
CA GLY A 25 -4.83 -6.52 -15.04
C GLY A 25 -3.43 -6.76 -15.61
N ASP A 26 -3.12 -6.04 -16.69
CA ASP A 26 -1.84 -6.10 -17.40
C ASP A 26 -0.84 -5.02 -16.98
N SER A 27 -1.07 -4.36 -15.85
CA SER A 27 -0.30 -3.22 -15.41
C SER A 27 0.25 -3.40 -14.01
N LEU A 28 1.57 -3.37 -13.88
CA LEU A 28 2.28 -3.10 -12.64
C LEU A 28 2.95 -1.73 -12.77
N VAL A 29 2.54 -0.78 -11.95
CA VAL A 29 3.11 0.57 -11.92
C VAL A 29 3.79 0.80 -10.59
N GLY A 30 5.02 1.28 -10.63
CA GLY A 30 5.77 1.69 -9.45
C GLY A 30 6.12 3.16 -9.49
N GLY A 31 5.97 3.82 -8.34
CA GLY A 31 6.35 5.20 -8.08
C GLY A 31 7.45 5.30 -7.03
N SER A 32 8.38 6.24 -7.20
CA SER A 32 9.49 6.43 -6.27
C SER A 32 9.44 7.77 -5.55
N HIS A 33 10.20 7.84 -4.46
CA HIS A 33 10.45 9.08 -3.73
C HIS A 33 11.11 10.17 -4.60
N ASP A 34 11.87 9.78 -5.63
CA ASP A 34 12.55 10.71 -6.52
C ASP A 34 11.68 11.13 -7.72
N GLY A 35 10.39 10.74 -7.74
CA GLY A 35 9.42 11.14 -8.77
C GLY A 35 9.41 10.27 -10.00
N GLN A 36 10.13 9.16 -10.03
CA GLN A 36 10.09 8.25 -11.16
C GLN A 36 8.82 7.39 -11.13
N ILE A 37 8.13 7.28 -12.26
CA ILE A 37 7.00 6.38 -12.49
C ILE A 37 7.39 5.41 -13.61
N VAL A 38 7.21 4.12 -13.39
CA VAL A 38 7.47 3.10 -14.41
C VAL A 38 6.35 2.07 -14.45
N ARG A 39 5.89 1.73 -15.65
CA ARG A 39 4.96 0.62 -15.89
C ARG A 39 5.70 -0.58 -16.46
N TRP A 40 5.40 -1.75 -15.91
CA TRP A 40 5.83 -3.05 -16.42
C TRP A 40 4.65 -3.97 -16.70
N SER A 41 4.87 -4.97 -17.53
CA SER A 41 3.99 -6.13 -17.61
C SER A 41 4.13 -6.96 -16.33
N PRO A 42 3.06 -7.22 -15.56
CA PRO A 42 3.14 -8.01 -14.33
C PRO A 42 3.46 -9.50 -14.60
N LEU A 43 3.29 -9.97 -15.84
CA LEU A 43 3.59 -11.34 -16.24
C LEU A 43 5.08 -11.54 -16.61
N THR A 44 5.66 -10.59 -17.35
CA THR A 44 7.02 -10.73 -17.90
C THR A 44 8.04 -9.79 -17.25
N GLY A 45 7.58 -8.78 -16.53
CA GLY A 45 8.43 -7.71 -16.03
C GLY A 45 8.98 -6.80 -17.13
N GLU A 46 8.50 -6.90 -18.38
CA GLU A 46 8.91 -6.02 -19.47
C GLU A 46 8.47 -4.59 -19.19
N LYS A 47 9.42 -3.65 -19.26
CA LYS A 47 9.11 -2.22 -19.14
C LYS A 47 8.30 -1.76 -20.34
N LYS A 48 7.15 -1.17 -20.10
CA LYS A 48 6.28 -0.60 -21.13
C LYS A 48 6.58 0.86 -21.38
N TRP A 49 6.67 1.64 -20.31
CA TRP A 49 7.08 3.05 -20.34
C TRP A 49 7.66 3.48 -18.99
N GLY A 50 8.21 4.67 -18.95
CA GLY A 50 8.63 5.33 -17.71
C GLY A 50 8.80 6.82 -17.96
N LEU A 51 8.49 7.59 -16.93
CA LEU A 51 8.61 9.05 -16.91
C LEU A 51 9.02 9.53 -15.52
N ASP A 52 9.46 10.76 -15.45
CA ASP A 52 9.77 11.44 -14.20
C ASP A 52 8.78 12.61 -14.02
N VAL A 53 8.27 12.76 -12.80
CA VAL A 53 7.46 13.89 -12.36
C VAL A 53 8.22 14.65 -11.27
N GLU A 54 7.73 15.84 -10.93
CA GLU A 54 8.35 16.65 -9.89
C GLU A 54 8.04 16.12 -8.50
N GLY A 55 9.09 15.82 -7.72
CA GLY A 55 9.04 15.43 -6.30
C GLY A 55 8.53 14.01 -6.04
N PRO A 56 8.42 13.66 -4.74
CA PRO A 56 8.09 12.31 -4.33
C PRO A 56 6.66 11.93 -4.73
N ILE A 57 6.50 10.67 -5.17
CA ILE A 57 5.20 10.06 -5.36
C ILE A 57 4.66 9.66 -3.97
N SER A 58 3.49 10.16 -3.62
CA SER A 58 2.83 9.81 -2.34
C SER A 58 1.90 8.62 -2.51
N ASP A 59 1.10 8.61 -3.57
CA ASP A 59 0.10 7.57 -3.83
C ASP A 59 -0.23 7.46 -5.32
N MET A 60 -0.76 6.31 -5.73
CA MET A 60 -1.20 6.03 -7.09
C MET A 60 -2.46 5.17 -7.11
N HIS A 61 -3.39 5.50 -7.99
CA HIS A 61 -4.60 4.72 -8.22
C HIS A 61 -4.77 4.37 -9.69
N LEU A 62 -4.83 3.07 -10.00
CA LEU A 62 -5.17 2.55 -11.33
C LEU A 62 -6.68 2.38 -11.44
N ALA A 63 -7.26 2.88 -12.54
CA ALA A 63 -8.66 2.71 -12.85
C ALA A 63 -8.84 2.58 -14.37
N GLU A 64 -9.12 1.38 -14.83
CA GLU A 64 -9.27 1.04 -16.24
C GLU A 64 -8.06 1.49 -17.09
N SER A 65 -8.21 2.56 -17.88
CA SER A 65 -7.18 3.10 -18.77
C SER A 65 -6.42 4.31 -18.19
N LEU A 66 -6.77 4.72 -16.97
CA LEU A 66 -6.25 5.91 -16.31
C LEU A 66 -5.39 5.56 -15.09
N LEU A 67 -4.32 6.30 -14.90
CA LEU A 67 -3.49 6.27 -13.72
C LEU A 67 -3.52 7.66 -13.07
N PHE A 68 -4.03 7.73 -11.86
CA PHE A 68 -3.98 8.94 -11.04
C PHE A 68 -2.77 8.88 -10.12
N VAL A 69 -2.03 9.98 -10.04
CA VAL A 69 -0.77 10.06 -9.30
C VAL A 69 -0.77 11.31 -8.44
N SER A 70 -0.61 11.13 -7.14
CA SER A 70 -0.32 12.18 -6.17
C SER A 70 1.20 12.33 -6.03
N SER A 71 1.73 13.53 -6.31
CA SER A 71 3.17 13.81 -6.19
C SER A 71 3.41 15.25 -5.76
N SER A 72 4.25 15.47 -4.76
CA SER A 72 4.48 16.81 -4.20
C SER A 72 3.17 17.54 -3.87
N SER A 73 2.84 18.62 -4.57
CA SER A 73 1.58 19.37 -4.48
C SER A 73 0.72 19.20 -5.72
N MET A 74 0.84 18.08 -6.43
CA MET A 74 0.23 17.87 -7.74
C MET A 74 -0.58 16.59 -7.77
N LEU A 75 -1.77 16.65 -8.37
CA LEU A 75 -2.50 15.50 -8.87
C LEU A 75 -2.36 15.45 -10.38
N SER A 76 -1.94 14.30 -10.91
CA SER A 76 -1.78 14.07 -12.35
C SER A 76 -2.62 12.87 -12.78
N CYS A 77 -3.24 12.96 -13.95
CA CYS A 77 -3.87 11.84 -14.62
C CYS A 77 -3.05 11.46 -15.87
N LEU A 78 -2.72 10.19 -15.99
CA LEU A 78 -1.94 9.65 -17.10
C LEU A 78 -2.73 8.55 -17.82
N SER A 79 -2.46 8.41 -19.12
CA SER A 79 -2.85 7.21 -19.84
C SER A 79 -2.03 6.01 -19.37
N VAL A 80 -2.69 4.95 -18.90
CA VAL A 80 -2.01 3.71 -18.50
C VAL A 80 -1.23 3.12 -19.68
N GLU A 81 -1.79 3.18 -20.89
CA GLU A 81 -1.18 2.55 -22.06
C GLU A 81 0.12 3.23 -22.50
N THR A 82 0.15 4.57 -22.51
CA THR A 82 1.26 5.33 -23.09
C THR A 82 2.14 6.05 -22.07
N GLY A 83 1.64 6.28 -20.84
CA GLY A 83 2.29 7.13 -19.84
C GLY A 83 2.14 8.62 -20.15
N GLU A 84 1.35 9.01 -21.18
CA GLU A 84 1.08 10.41 -21.50
C GLU A 84 0.26 11.07 -20.41
N VAL A 85 0.67 12.26 -19.99
CA VAL A 85 -0.08 13.07 -19.03
C VAL A 85 -1.26 13.71 -19.74
N LEU A 86 -2.46 13.33 -19.30
CA LEU A 86 -3.72 13.83 -19.86
C LEU A 86 -4.12 15.18 -19.26
N TRP A 87 -3.96 15.32 -17.94
CA TRP A 87 -4.18 16.56 -17.23
C TRP A 87 -3.39 16.58 -15.90
N LYS A 88 -3.25 17.77 -15.35
CA LYS A 88 -2.65 18.03 -14.03
C LYS A 88 -3.44 19.09 -13.28
N SER A 89 -3.48 18.99 -11.96
CA SER A 89 -4.06 19.99 -11.08
C SER A 89 -3.17 20.23 -9.87
N ASN A 90 -2.94 21.50 -9.54
CA ASN A 90 -2.26 21.87 -8.31
C ASN A 90 -3.19 21.66 -7.12
N LEU A 91 -2.66 21.03 -6.07
CA LEU A 91 -3.28 20.91 -4.77
C LEU A 91 -2.61 21.88 -3.80
N GLU A 92 -3.32 22.30 -2.77
CA GLU A 92 -2.74 23.13 -1.70
C GLU A 92 -2.05 22.22 -0.68
N GLY A 93 -0.79 22.48 -0.38
CA GLY A 93 0.02 21.62 0.50
C GLY A 93 0.61 20.40 -0.22
N ALA A 94 1.10 19.44 0.55
CA ALA A 94 1.61 18.17 0.03
C ALA A 94 0.47 17.20 -0.26
N SER A 95 0.46 16.59 -1.45
CA SER A 95 -0.53 15.57 -1.81
C SER A 95 -0.27 14.28 -1.02
N ASP A 96 -1.34 13.66 -0.51
CA ASP A 96 -1.25 12.44 0.29
C ASP A 96 -1.83 11.24 -0.48
N TYR A 97 -3.15 11.13 -0.58
CA TYR A 97 -3.87 9.98 -1.14
C TYR A 97 -4.63 10.34 -2.41
N VAL A 98 -4.88 9.34 -3.24
CA VAL A 98 -5.78 9.45 -4.40
C VAL A 98 -6.60 8.18 -4.58
N VAL A 99 -7.89 8.32 -4.87
CA VAL A 99 -8.79 7.21 -5.20
C VAL A 99 -9.85 7.67 -6.18
N GLN A 100 -10.31 6.78 -7.06
CA GLN A 100 -11.47 7.03 -7.93
C GLN A 100 -12.68 6.25 -7.43
N THR A 101 -13.85 6.91 -7.40
CA THR A 101 -15.14 6.26 -7.17
C THR A 101 -16.13 6.72 -8.24
N GLY A 102 -16.64 5.79 -9.04
CA GLY A 102 -17.46 6.14 -10.20
C GLY A 102 -16.75 7.10 -11.13
N ASN A 103 -17.32 8.27 -11.38
CA ASN A 103 -16.75 9.30 -12.26
C ASN A 103 -16.01 10.41 -11.48
N VAL A 104 -15.74 10.22 -10.20
CA VAL A 104 -15.08 11.23 -9.38
C VAL A 104 -13.71 10.73 -8.92
N VAL A 105 -12.71 11.57 -9.11
CA VAL A 105 -11.35 11.40 -8.58
C VAL A 105 -11.23 12.22 -7.31
N TRP A 106 -10.91 11.55 -6.22
CA TRP A 106 -10.73 12.14 -4.91
C TRP A 106 -9.24 12.17 -4.58
N ALA A 107 -8.77 13.30 -4.10
CA ALA A 107 -7.40 13.44 -3.63
C ALA A 107 -7.37 14.20 -2.32
N THR A 108 -6.41 13.89 -1.47
CA THR A 108 -6.15 14.65 -0.24
C THR A 108 -4.81 15.34 -0.31
N SER A 109 -4.73 16.47 0.36
CA SER A 109 -3.47 17.18 0.59
C SER A 109 -3.44 17.76 1.99
N SER A 110 -2.22 17.98 2.52
CA SER A 110 -2.03 18.51 3.86
C SER A 110 -0.93 19.56 3.91
N VAL A 111 -1.10 20.54 4.79
CA VAL A 111 -0.13 21.61 5.06
C VAL A 111 0.54 21.32 6.40
N TYR A 112 1.85 21.10 6.37
CA TYR A 112 2.67 20.95 7.57
C TYR A 112 3.32 22.26 7.91
N GLU A 113 3.15 22.74 9.14
CA GLU A 113 3.75 23.98 9.63
C GLU A 113 4.90 23.67 10.59
N ILE A 114 6.10 24.09 10.19
CA ILE A 114 7.34 23.79 10.94
C ILE A 114 7.34 24.46 12.31
N GLU A 115 6.74 25.65 12.44
CA GLU A 115 6.73 26.42 13.70
C GLU A 115 5.97 25.69 14.81
N VAL A 116 4.88 25.02 14.48
CA VAL A 116 4.08 24.22 15.42
C VAL A 116 4.44 22.75 15.41
N SER A 117 5.27 22.31 14.43
CA SER A 117 5.68 20.91 14.23
C SER A 117 4.50 19.96 14.06
N ASP A 118 3.44 20.41 13.38
CA ASP A 118 2.21 19.63 13.13
C ASP A 118 1.56 20.02 11.80
N TYR A 119 0.59 19.21 11.37
CA TYR A 119 -0.30 19.54 10.27
C TYR A 119 -1.38 20.49 10.74
N VAL A 120 -1.55 21.59 10.03
CA VAL A 120 -2.48 22.67 10.40
C VAL A 120 -3.74 22.72 9.55
N GLU A 121 -3.67 22.15 8.37
CA GLU A 121 -4.80 22.11 7.44
C GLU A 121 -4.67 20.91 6.51
N SER A 122 -5.78 20.29 6.19
CA SER A 122 -5.91 19.31 5.13
C SER A 122 -7.07 19.70 4.21
N THR A 123 -6.97 19.32 2.95
CA THR A 123 -8.02 19.55 1.96
C THR A 123 -8.35 18.25 1.23
N LEU A 124 -9.64 17.92 1.16
CA LEU A 124 -10.16 16.93 0.23
C LEU A 124 -10.57 17.64 -1.05
N TRP A 125 -10.13 17.11 -2.16
CA TRP A 125 -10.40 17.58 -3.53
C TRP A 125 -11.26 16.56 -4.26
N ALA A 126 -12.22 17.03 -5.05
CA ALA A 126 -13.00 16.21 -5.97
C ALA A 126 -12.87 16.78 -7.40
N PHE A 127 -12.50 15.91 -8.32
CA PHE A 127 -12.40 16.22 -9.75
C PHE A 127 -13.24 15.22 -10.54
N ASP A 128 -13.70 15.63 -11.71
CA ASP A 128 -14.18 14.65 -12.69
C ASP A 128 -13.02 14.02 -13.46
N LEU A 129 -13.32 13.06 -14.35
CA LEU A 129 -12.30 12.30 -15.05
C LEU A 129 -11.49 13.13 -16.05
N ASP A 130 -12.00 14.29 -16.48
CA ASP A 130 -11.28 15.21 -17.36
C ASP A 130 -10.41 16.24 -16.60
N GLY A 131 -10.41 16.17 -15.28
CA GLY A 131 -9.61 17.03 -14.40
C GLY A 131 -10.29 18.34 -14.02
N SER A 132 -11.56 18.55 -14.35
CA SER A 132 -12.31 19.71 -13.90
C SER A 132 -12.61 19.56 -12.40
N LYS A 133 -12.21 20.58 -11.61
CA LYS A 133 -12.48 20.58 -10.19
C LYS A 133 -13.98 20.71 -9.90
N LEU A 134 -14.55 19.71 -9.26
CA LEU A 134 -15.95 19.67 -8.84
C LEU A 134 -16.16 20.39 -7.51
N ASN A 135 -15.29 20.11 -6.53
CA ASN A 135 -15.36 20.72 -5.20
C ASN A 135 -14.02 20.57 -4.45
N SER A 136 -13.91 21.30 -3.33
CA SER A 136 -12.86 21.09 -2.34
C SER A 136 -13.39 21.48 -0.95
N TRP A 137 -12.92 20.78 0.08
CA TRP A 137 -13.29 21.00 1.47
C TRP A 137 -12.03 20.99 2.32
N SER A 138 -11.84 22.05 3.12
CA SER A 138 -10.72 22.14 4.07
C SER A 138 -11.17 21.78 5.48
N PHE A 139 -10.29 21.16 6.25
CA PHE A 139 -10.50 20.75 7.63
C PHE A 139 -9.15 20.74 8.36
N GLU A 140 -9.16 20.71 9.71
CA GLU A 140 -7.93 20.85 10.51
C GLU A 140 -7.16 19.53 10.66
N GLU A 141 -7.86 18.40 10.64
CA GLU A 141 -7.28 17.09 10.90
C GLU A 141 -6.52 16.55 9.67
N ARG A 142 -5.37 15.89 9.89
CA ARG A 142 -4.74 15.13 8.80
C ARG A 142 -5.55 13.87 8.48
N CYS A 143 -5.71 13.62 7.18
CA CYS A 143 -6.19 12.34 6.65
C CYS A 143 -5.08 11.28 6.72
N TRP A 144 -5.33 10.16 7.39
CA TRP A 144 -4.40 9.03 7.50
C TRP A 144 -4.88 7.77 6.77
N PHE A 145 -6.07 7.83 6.22
CA PHE A 145 -6.67 6.76 5.43
C PHE A 145 -7.74 7.33 4.53
N LEU A 146 -7.74 6.93 3.26
CA LEU A 146 -8.76 7.29 2.27
C LEU A 146 -9.21 6.02 1.56
N ALA A 147 -10.51 5.76 1.48
CA ALA A 147 -11.08 4.64 0.76
C ALA A 147 -12.47 4.96 0.20
N PRO A 148 -12.95 4.21 -0.80
CA PRO A 148 -14.35 4.24 -1.21
C PRO A 148 -15.28 3.95 -0.03
N HIS A 149 -16.36 4.74 0.10
CA HIS A 149 -17.40 4.43 1.07
C HIS A 149 -18.33 3.36 0.47
N PRO A 150 -18.79 2.35 1.27
CA PRO A 150 -19.62 1.25 0.75
C PRO A 150 -20.92 1.67 0.06
N GLU A 151 -21.47 2.84 0.41
CA GLU A 151 -22.68 3.36 -0.21
C GLU A 151 -22.32 4.27 -1.40
N GLU A 152 -21.57 5.36 -1.16
CA GLU A 152 -21.23 6.37 -2.18
C GLU A 152 -20.09 7.27 -1.69
N GLY A 153 -19.23 7.73 -2.60
CA GLY A 153 -18.16 8.68 -2.31
C GLY A 153 -17.01 8.04 -1.58
N VAL A 154 -16.40 8.79 -0.63
CA VAL A 154 -15.21 8.34 0.09
C VAL A 154 -15.31 8.58 1.58
N VAL A 155 -14.57 7.75 2.33
CA VAL A 155 -14.37 7.90 3.76
C VAL A 155 -12.90 8.21 4.04
N MET A 156 -12.67 9.09 5.03
CA MET A 156 -11.34 9.49 5.48
C MET A 156 -11.21 9.26 6.98
N GLY A 157 -10.21 8.48 7.37
CA GLY A 157 -9.83 8.34 8.77
C GLY A 157 -8.97 9.52 9.23
N LEU A 158 -9.33 10.15 10.35
CA LEU A 158 -8.78 11.41 10.80
C LEU A 158 -7.79 11.29 11.95
N GLY A 159 -6.78 12.15 11.91
CA GLY A 159 -5.89 12.44 13.02
C GLY A 159 -6.53 13.37 14.06
N ARG A 160 -5.65 14.01 14.87
CA ARG A 160 -6.06 15.08 15.80
C ARG A 160 -6.40 16.36 15.03
N PRO A 161 -7.18 17.30 15.66
CA PRO A 161 -7.67 17.25 17.03
C PRO A 161 -8.94 16.43 17.24
N ARG A 162 -9.86 16.37 16.26
CA ARG A 162 -11.21 15.83 16.43
C ARG A 162 -11.28 14.31 16.36
N CYS A 163 -10.35 13.67 15.63
CA CYS A 163 -10.38 12.22 15.36
C CYS A 163 -11.65 11.79 14.61
N GLY A 164 -11.99 10.50 14.63
CA GLY A 164 -13.16 10.00 13.93
C GLY A 164 -12.94 9.81 12.43
N TYR A 165 -14.01 9.93 11.65
CA TYR A 165 -13.90 9.89 10.19
C TYR A 165 -14.81 10.93 9.52
N LEU A 166 -14.44 11.33 8.30
CA LEU A 166 -15.26 12.11 7.40
C LEU A 166 -15.83 11.23 6.29
N TRP A 167 -17.09 11.45 5.97
CA TRP A 167 -17.72 10.91 4.76
C TRP A 167 -17.97 12.04 3.78
N ALA A 168 -17.44 11.90 2.57
CA ALA A 168 -17.58 12.86 1.48
C ALA A 168 -18.35 12.26 0.30
N ARG A 169 -19.27 13.06 -0.23
CA ARG A 169 -20.04 12.76 -1.45
C ARG A 169 -19.97 13.95 -2.39
N ALA A 170 -19.95 13.70 -3.69
CA ALA A 170 -19.89 14.78 -4.65
C ALA A 170 -21.11 15.71 -4.52
N GLY A 171 -20.84 17.03 -4.43
CA GLY A 171 -21.88 18.04 -4.31
C GLY A 171 -22.61 18.13 -2.97
N VAL A 172 -22.11 17.45 -1.93
CA VAL A 172 -22.66 17.46 -0.57
C VAL A 172 -21.57 17.92 0.41
N ASP A 173 -21.96 18.60 1.49
CA ASP A 173 -21.05 18.98 2.55
C ASP A 173 -20.48 17.74 3.26
N LEU A 174 -19.27 17.87 3.82
CA LEU A 174 -18.63 16.81 4.59
C LEU A 174 -19.47 16.46 5.84
N SER A 175 -19.63 15.17 6.07
CA SER A 175 -20.26 14.66 7.29
C SER A 175 -19.19 14.05 8.18
N HIS A 176 -19.07 14.55 9.43
CA HIS A 176 -18.17 14.01 10.44
C HIS A 176 -18.90 13.01 11.32
N PHE A 177 -18.22 11.92 11.65
CA PHE A 177 -18.71 10.87 12.53
C PHE A 177 -17.65 10.56 13.60
N ASP A 178 -18.10 10.58 14.84
CA ASP A 178 -17.29 10.13 15.96
C ASP A 178 -17.19 8.59 15.94
N LEU A 179 -16.01 8.09 16.26
CA LEU A 179 -15.80 6.68 16.54
C LEU A 179 -15.91 6.43 18.05
N ALA A 180 -16.19 5.19 18.48
CA ALA A 180 -16.29 4.86 19.92
C ALA A 180 -15.01 5.17 20.71
N VAL A 181 -13.93 5.43 20.01
CA VAL A 181 -12.60 5.71 20.57
C VAL A 181 -12.15 7.09 20.15
N GLU A 182 -11.98 8.00 21.13
CA GLU A 182 -11.33 9.30 20.91
C GLU A 182 -9.81 9.12 20.74
N SER A 183 -9.41 8.59 19.61
CA SER A 183 -8.00 8.36 19.28
C SER A 183 -7.76 8.57 17.81
N PRO A 184 -6.62 9.17 17.40
CA PRO A 184 -6.28 9.32 15.99
C PRO A 184 -6.33 8.00 15.23
N VAL A 185 -6.94 8.03 14.06
CA VAL A 185 -6.77 6.96 13.07
C VAL A 185 -5.32 6.98 12.58
N THR A 186 -4.69 5.83 12.49
CA THR A 186 -3.31 5.65 12.02
C THR A 186 -3.23 4.86 10.73
N THR A 187 -4.27 4.07 10.47
CA THR A 187 -4.41 3.21 9.28
C THR A 187 -5.86 2.80 9.10
N GLY A 188 -6.19 2.22 7.98
CA GLY A 188 -7.49 1.60 7.74
C GLY A 188 -7.37 0.45 6.75
N ALA A 189 -8.44 -0.31 6.64
CA ALA A 189 -8.59 -1.37 5.65
C ALA A 189 -10.00 -1.38 5.08
N GLU A 190 -10.09 -1.56 3.77
CA GLU A 190 -11.33 -1.77 3.04
C GLU A 190 -11.50 -3.24 2.71
N GLY A 191 -12.73 -3.74 2.76
CA GLY A 191 -13.08 -5.09 2.36
C GLY A 191 -14.56 -5.20 1.98
N SER A 192 -14.96 -6.37 1.50
CA SER A 192 -16.35 -6.63 1.06
C SER A 192 -17.41 -6.37 2.13
N ASN A 193 -17.02 -6.43 3.39
CA ASN A 193 -17.93 -6.30 4.54
C ASN A 193 -17.86 -4.91 5.21
N GLY A 194 -17.12 -3.96 4.65
CA GLY A 194 -17.01 -2.61 5.17
C GLY A 194 -15.56 -2.14 5.36
N ILE A 195 -15.41 -1.18 6.25
CA ILE A 195 -14.13 -0.52 6.53
C ILE A 195 -13.82 -0.68 8.03
N LEU A 196 -12.54 -0.91 8.31
CA LEU A 196 -11.98 -0.90 9.65
C LEU A 196 -10.95 0.22 9.78
N PHE A 197 -10.91 0.86 10.95
CA PHE A 197 -9.92 1.86 11.33
C PHE A 197 -9.05 1.34 12.46
N GLY A 198 -7.74 1.45 12.31
CA GLY A 198 -6.77 1.23 13.36
C GLY A 198 -6.37 2.55 14.01
N HIS A 199 -6.20 2.55 15.33
CA HIS A 199 -5.98 3.75 16.13
C HIS A 199 -4.62 3.78 16.82
N SER A 200 -4.16 4.98 17.16
CA SER A 200 -2.89 5.19 17.84
C SER A 200 -2.84 4.64 19.27
N ASN A 201 -4.00 4.46 19.92
CA ASN A 201 -4.11 3.83 21.23
C ASN A 201 -4.25 2.30 21.19
N GLY A 202 -4.20 1.69 19.99
CA GLY A 202 -4.30 0.24 19.81
C GLY A 202 -5.72 -0.29 19.59
N ALA A 203 -6.74 0.57 19.58
CA ALA A 203 -8.09 0.16 19.25
C ALA A 203 -8.27 -0.08 17.75
N ILE A 204 -9.24 -0.92 17.39
CA ILE A 204 -9.76 -1.08 16.04
C ILE A 204 -11.27 -0.85 16.09
N SER A 205 -11.79 -0.01 15.20
CA SER A 205 -13.22 0.28 15.09
C SER A 205 -13.73 0.11 13.67
N ASP A 206 -15.03 -0.09 13.52
CA ASP A 206 -15.73 -0.11 12.23
C ASP A 206 -16.45 1.21 11.93
N LEU A 207 -17.10 1.31 10.76
CA LEU A 207 -17.90 2.49 10.36
C LEU A 207 -19.08 2.77 11.29
N SER A 208 -19.58 1.78 12.07
CA SER A 208 -20.64 2.02 13.07
C SER A 208 -20.11 2.66 14.33
N GLY A 209 -18.78 2.81 14.43
CA GLY A 209 -18.07 3.34 15.60
C GLY A 209 -17.80 2.28 16.67
N MET A 210 -18.21 1.02 16.47
CA MET A 210 -17.99 -0.03 17.47
C MET A 210 -16.51 -0.39 17.57
N SER A 211 -15.97 -0.44 18.79
CA SER A 211 -14.63 -0.95 19.05
C SER A 211 -14.65 -2.48 19.03
N LEU A 212 -13.83 -3.07 18.17
CA LEU A 212 -13.73 -4.53 17.98
C LEU A 212 -12.63 -5.12 18.87
N ILE A 213 -11.57 -4.39 19.11
CA ILE A 213 -10.41 -4.81 19.91
C ILE A 213 -9.74 -3.59 20.53
N ASP A 214 -9.02 -3.83 21.61
CA ASP A 214 -8.14 -2.88 22.27
C ASP A 214 -6.77 -3.56 22.45
N SER A 215 -5.77 -3.10 21.68
CA SER A 215 -4.37 -3.49 21.80
C SER A 215 -3.64 -2.45 22.63
N GLU A 216 -2.59 -2.81 23.34
CA GLU A 216 -1.81 -1.86 24.14
C GLU A 216 -0.89 -0.97 23.30
N ALA A 217 -0.68 -1.30 22.00
CA ALA A 217 0.23 -0.63 21.10
C ALA A 217 -0.48 -0.09 19.88
N SER A 218 0.03 0.98 19.26
CA SER A 218 -0.55 1.65 18.09
C SER A 218 -0.72 0.68 16.92
N ILE A 219 -1.90 0.66 16.30
CA ILE A 219 -2.17 -0.10 15.09
C ILE A 219 -1.44 0.55 13.93
N ARG A 220 -0.55 -0.19 13.30
CA ARG A 220 0.27 0.29 12.19
C ARG A 220 -0.17 -0.25 10.84
N SER A 221 -0.67 -1.46 10.83
CA SER A 221 -1.17 -2.12 9.63
C SER A 221 -2.45 -2.89 9.93
N LEU A 222 -3.34 -2.92 8.96
CA LEU A 222 -4.66 -3.56 9.05
C LEU A 222 -5.03 -4.11 7.69
N ALA A 223 -5.63 -5.29 7.64
CA ALA A 223 -6.14 -5.88 6.41
C ALA A 223 -7.43 -6.64 6.67
N ILE A 224 -8.38 -6.55 5.73
CA ILE A 224 -9.59 -7.36 5.68
C ILE A 224 -9.42 -8.35 4.54
N PHE A 225 -9.76 -9.62 4.78
CA PHE A 225 -9.63 -10.70 3.82
C PHE A 225 -10.99 -11.14 3.28
N ASP A 226 -10.97 -11.94 2.23
CA ASP A 226 -12.16 -12.57 1.70
C ASP A 226 -12.91 -13.34 2.82
N GLY A 227 -14.23 -13.18 2.87
CA GLY A 227 -15.06 -13.73 3.95
C GLY A 227 -15.17 -12.87 5.20
N GLY A 228 -14.51 -11.68 5.22
CA GLY A 228 -14.66 -10.68 6.28
C GLY A 228 -13.78 -10.91 7.52
N SER A 229 -12.92 -11.92 7.52
CA SER A 229 -11.86 -12.02 8.54
C SER A 229 -10.85 -10.91 8.36
N TRP A 230 -10.18 -10.51 9.45
CA TRP A 230 -9.22 -9.42 9.44
C TRP A 230 -8.02 -9.70 10.34
N ALA A 231 -6.93 -9.01 10.08
CA ALA A 231 -5.74 -9.04 10.92
C ALA A 231 -5.11 -7.65 11.03
N TYR A 232 -4.40 -7.44 12.12
CA TYR A 232 -3.69 -6.19 12.42
C TYR A 232 -2.24 -6.44 12.84
N GLY A 233 -1.43 -5.41 12.67
CA GLY A 233 -0.07 -5.34 13.15
C GLY A 233 0.19 -4.04 13.91
N THR A 234 1.03 -4.10 14.94
CA THR A 234 1.37 -2.95 15.78
C THR A 234 2.82 -2.50 15.60
N ASP A 235 3.13 -1.31 16.07
CA ASP A 235 4.49 -0.76 16.13
C ASP A 235 5.40 -1.49 17.13
N GLU A 236 4.83 -2.21 18.11
CA GLU A 236 5.57 -3.04 19.06
C GLU A 236 5.72 -4.52 18.64
N GLY A 237 5.23 -4.87 17.43
CA GLY A 237 5.41 -6.21 16.85
C GLY A 237 4.36 -7.23 17.26
N THR A 238 3.20 -6.80 17.76
CA THR A 238 2.04 -7.67 17.94
C THR A 238 1.33 -7.83 16.60
N VAL A 239 0.99 -9.06 16.24
CA VAL A 239 0.09 -9.42 15.16
C VAL A 239 -1.13 -10.10 15.75
N GLY A 240 -2.33 -9.78 15.28
CA GLY A 240 -3.53 -10.40 15.80
C GLY A 240 -4.73 -10.27 14.87
N GLY A 241 -5.84 -10.85 15.30
CA GLY A 241 -7.14 -10.83 14.64
C GLY A 241 -8.20 -11.21 15.65
N GLU A 242 -9.39 -11.58 15.16
CA GLU A 242 -10.49 -11.96 16.04
C GLU A 242 -10.12 -13.19 16.90
N GLY A 243 -9.97 -12.96 18.22
CA GLY A 243 -9.73 -14.02 19.21
C GLY A 243 -8.30 -14.58 19.28
N TRP A 244 -7.33 -14.02 18.58
CA TRP A 244 -5.94 -14.45 18.62
C TRP A 244 -4.94 -13.30 18.53
N LYS A 245 -3.75 -13.48 19.14
CA LYS A 245 -2.59 -12.60 18.98
C LYS A 245 -1.28 -13.38 19.10
N ALA A 246 -0.24 -12.87 18.44
CA ALA A 246 1.10 -13.42 18.42
C ALA A 246 2.15 -12.32 18.33
N SER A 247 3.44 -12.66 18.49
CA SER A 247 4.54 -11.72 18.31
C SER A 247 5.30 -12.01 17.02
N ALA A 248 5.55 -10.97 16.22
CA ALA A 248 6.35 -11.01 15.00
C ALA A 248 7.83 -10.63 15.23
N GLY A 249 8.23 -10.32 16.48
CA GLY A 249 9.61 -10.03 16.84
C GLY A 249 10.15 -8.68 16.35
N GLY A 250 9.34 -7.83 15.74
CA GLY A 250 9.68 -6.50 15.27
C GLY A 250 8.44 -5.75 14.86
N LEU A 251 8.50 -4.41 14.70
CA LEU A 251 7.34 -3.63 14.32
C LEU A 251 6.71 -4.20 13.01
N VAL A 252 5.38 -4.22 12.91
CA VAL A 252 4.68 -4.80 11.76
C VAL A 252 4.39 -3.71 10.74
N ASP A 253 5.12 -3.73 9.63
CA ASP A 253 4.96 -2.72 8.57
C ASP A 253 3.72 -2.93 7.74
N ALA A 254 3.37 -4.19 7.45
CA ALA A 254 2.22 -4.51 6.61
C ALA A 254 1.61 -5.87 6.95
N ILE A 255 0.31 -5.97 6.75
CA ILE A 255 -0.43 -7.23 6.63
C ILE A 255 -0.90 -7.31 5.17
N VAL A 256 -0.48 -8.34 4.45
CA VAL A 256 -0.76 -8.46 3.01
C VAL A 256 -1.31 -9.83 2.68
N PRO A 257 -2.29 -9.94 1.77
CA PRO A 257 -2.79 -11.24 1.30
C PRO A 257 -1.67 -12.09 0.68
N LYS A 258 -1.72 -13.39 0.86
CA LYS A 258 -0.84 -14.32 0.12
C LYS A 258 -1.39 -14.50 -1.29
N PRO A 259 -0.55 -14.44 -2.33
CA PRO A 259 -1.00 -14.68 -3.70
C PRO A 259 -1.57 -16.09 -3.84
N GLY A 260 -2.80 -16.22 -4.38
CA GLY A 260 -3.45 -17.47 -4.75
C GLY A 260 -3.82 -18.45 -3.62
N LYS A 261 -3.59 -18.10 -2.35
CA LYS A 261 -3.91 -18.94 -1.18
C LYS A 261 -4.76 -18.20 -0.18
N SER A 262 -5.56 -18.95 0.59
CA SER A 262 -6.14 -18.42 1.81
C SER A 262 -5.03 -18.05 2.81
N GLY A 263 -5.17 -16.91 3.47
CA GLY A 263 -4.23 -16.42 4.46
C GLY A 263 -3.46 -15.18 4.00
N ALA A 264 -2.53 -14.75 4.85
CA ALA A 264 -1.78 -13.53 4.67
C ALA A 264 -0.33 -13.67 5.13
N TRP A 265 0.47 -12.64 4.87
CA TRP A 265 1.74 -12.41 5.53
C TRP A 265 1.65 -11.20 6.45
N ALA A 266 2.17 -11.35 7.67
CA ALA A 266 2.62 -10.21 8.45
C ALA A 266 4.08 -9.94 8.10
N ILE A 267 4.36 -8.73 7.65
CA ILE A 267 5.72 -8.29 7.31
C ILE A 267 6.23 -7.45 8.48
N SER A 268 7.19 -7.99 9.23
CA SER A 268 7.80 -7.30 10.36
C SER A 268 9.20 -6.79 10.04
N TRP A 269 9.61 -5.74 10.74
CA TRP A 269 10.93 -5.13 10.61
C TRP A 269 11.69 -5.08 11.93
N SER A 270 12.89 -5.66 11.92
CA SER A 270 13.84 -5.63 13.04
C SER A 270 15.29 -5.57 12.57
N GLY A 271 15.59 -4.70 11.56
CA GLY A 271 16.86 -4.65 10.85
C GLY A 271 16.91 -5.51 9.59
N SER A 272 15.91 -6.35 9.39
CA SER A 272 15.55 -7.05 8.16
C SER A 272 14.04 -7.28 8.12
N ALA A 273 13.45 -7.31 6.94
CA ALA A 273 12.06 -7.67 6.78
C ALA A 273 11.88 -9.20 6.93
N SER A 274 10.90 -9.61 7.71
CA SER A 274 10.53 -11.01 7.95
C SER A 274 9.05 -11.20 7.65
N PHE A 275 8.72 -12.24 6.87
CA PHE A 275 7.38 -12.54 6.43
C PHE A 275 6.84 -13.75 7.18
N HIS A 276 5.90 -13.50 8.07
CA HIS A 276 5.26 -14.52 8.91
C HIS A 276 3.92 -14.91 8.32
N SER A 277 3.68 -16.19 8.20
CA SER A 277 2.40 -16.72 7.70
C SER A 277 1.27 -16.47 8.68
N ILE A 278 0.15 -15.95 8.20
CA ILE A 278 -1.14 -15.87 8.90
C ILE A 278 -2.11 -16.80 8.18
N GLY A 279 -2.69 -17.75 8.91
CA GLY A 279 -3.69 -18.71 8.42
C GLY A 279 -4.44 -19.27 9.63
N ASP A 280 -4.62 -20.61 9.71
CA ASP A 280 -5.20 -21.26 10.87
C ASP A 280 -4.39 -21.04 12.16
N SER A 281 -3.11 -20.67 12.02
CA SER A 281 -2.21 -20.28 13.11
C SER A 281 -1.20 -19.25 12.60
N PHE A 282 -0.59 -18.51 13.53
CA PHE A 282 0.57 -17.65 13.21
C PHE A 282 1.83 -18.52 13.14
N GLY A 283 2.49 -18.48 11.98
CA GLY A 283 3.66 -19.30 11.68
C GLY A 283 5.00 -18.56 11.83
N ASP A 284 6.06 -19.32 11.82
CA ASP A 284 7.42 -18.79 11.74
C ASP A 284 7.66 -18.01 10.46
N SER A 285 8.73 -17.21 10.42
CA SER A 285 9.13 -16.48 9.22
C SER A 285 9.53 -17.42 8.10
N GLU A 286 8.83 -17.32 6.96
CA GLU A 286 9.06 -18.13 5.76
C GLU A 286 10.04 -17.46 4.80
N ILE A 287 9.97 -16.13 4.69
CA ILE A 287 10.72 -15.32 3.73
C ILE A 287 11.41 -14.18 4.49
N THR A 288 12.60 -13.81 4.03
CA THR A 288 13.33 -12.65 4.58
C THR A 288 13.83 -11.73 3.48
N HIS A 289 13.99 -10.45 3.81
CA HIS A 289 14.58 -9.46 2.93
C HIS A 289 15.44 -8.47 3.73
N ARG A 290 16.54 -7.98 3.13
CA ARG A 290 17.51 -7.13 3.83
C ARG A 290 17.05 -5.68 4.00
N GLN A 291 16.15 -5.22 3.13
CA GLN A 291 15.61 -3.86 3.15
C GLN A 291 14.18 -3.88 3.67
N ARG A 292 13.73 -2.74 4.14
CA ARG A 292 12.35 -2.56 4.58
C ARG A 292 11.42 -2.52 3.36
N ILE A 293 10.30 -3.22 3.46
CA ILE A 293 9.22 -3.13 2.46
C ILE A 293 8.43 -1.87 2.76
N SER A 294 8.36 -0.97 1.78
CA SER A 294 7.75 0.36 1.91
C SER A 294 6.38 0.46 1.22
N SER A 295 6.12 -0.41 0.25
CA SER A 295 4.85 -0.41 -0.49
C SER A 295 4.51 -1.80 -1.00
N PHE A 296 3.22 -2.05 -1.23
CA PHE A 296 2.74 -3.28 -1.87
C PHE A 296 1.46 -3.02 -2.65
N ALA A 297 1.20 -3.86 -3.64
CA ALA A 297 -0.05 -3.93 -4.38
C ALA A 297 -0.40 -5.39 -4.64
N HIS A 298 -1.69 -5.74 -4.56
CA HIS A 298 -2.17 -7.12 -4.68
C HIS A 298 -3.35 -7.18 -5.63
N GLU A 299 -3.37 -8.20 -6.47
CA GLU A 299 -4.49 -8.53 -7.34
C GLU A 299 -4.56 -10.04 -7.58
N GLY A 300 -5.59 -10.69 -7.08
CA GLY A 300 -5.84 -12.12 -7.27
C GLY A 300 -4.66 -13.01 -6.83
N ASP A 301 -4.02 -13.64 -7.81
CA ASP A 301 -2.89 -14.55 -7.63
C ASP A 301 -1.51 -13.87 -7.66
N ARG A 302 -1.47 -12.54 -7.65
CA ARG A 302 -0.24 -11.73 -7.78
C ARG A 302 -0.12 -10.70 -6.67
N ILE A 303 1.10 -10.49 -6.23
CA ILE A 303 1.46 -9.38 -5.36
C ILE A 303 2.76 -8.74 -5.85
N ALA A 304 2.83 -7.44 -5.78
CA ALA A 304 4.06 -6.66 -5.97
C ALA A 304 4.45 -6.00 -4.65
N MET A 305 5.75 -5.96 -4.36
CA MET A 305 6.30 -5.33 -3.17
C MET A 305 7.47 -4.45 -3.57
N GLY A 306 7.54 -3.27 -2.99
CA GLY A 306 8.62 -2.31 -3.18
C GLY A 306 9.41 -2.09 -1.90
N ASP A 307 10.73 -1.93 -2.01
CA ASP A 307 11.61 -1.66 -0.89
C ASP A 307 12.14 -0.22 -0.86
N GLU A 308 12.78 0.15 0.26
CA GLU A 308 13.39 1.47 0.47
C GLU A 308 14.57 1.77 -0.49
N ASN A 309 15.09 0.76 -1.21
CA ASN A 309 16.12 0.94 -2.24
C ASN A 309 15.55 1.00 -3.66
N GLY A 310 14.21 1.04 -3.80
CA GLY A 310 13.53 1.11 -5.07
C GLY A 310 13.46 -0.21 -5.83
N ARG A 311 13.76 -1.35 -5.20
CA ARG A 311 13.58 -2.65 -5.83
C ARG A 311 12.12 -3.06 -5.74
N ILE A 312 11.60 -3.58 -6.84
CA ILE A 312 10.24 -4.09 -6.94
C ILE A 312 10.30 -5.59 -7.18
N PHE A 313 9.58 -6.34 -6.37
CA PHE A 313 9.47 -7.80 -6.40
C PHE A 313 8.07 -8.17 -6.83
N SER A 314 7.94 -8.92 -7.91
CA SER A 314 6.65 -9.48 -8.33
C SER A 314 6.61 -10.95 -7.98
N ILE A 315 5.57 -11.36 -7.27
CA ILE A 315 5.35 -12.74 -6.81
C ILE A 315 4.02 -13.22 -7.39
N ASN A 316 4.08 -14.34 -8.07
CA ASN A 316 2.91 -15.06 -8.57
C ASN A 316 2.71 -16.34 -7.75
N ALA A 317 1.46 -16.73 -7.52
CA ALA A 317 1.10 -17.89 -6.71
C ALA A 317 1.79 -19.19 -7.13
N ASP A 318 1.72 -19.53 -8.43
CA ASP A 318 2.30 -20.77 -8.97
C ASP A 318 3.81 -20.83 -8.79
N PHE A 319 4.48 -19.68 -8.95
CA PHE A 319 5.93 -19.61 -8.79
C PHE A 319 6.33 -19.72 -7.32
N LEU A 320 5.60 -19.03 -6.45
CA LEU A 320 5.79 -19.10 -5.01
C LEU A 320 5.62 -20.51 -4.49
N GLU A 321 4.55 -21.20 -4.87
CA GLU A 321 4.24 -22.56 -4.42
C GLU A 321 5.34 -23.55 -4.80
N ARG A 322 5.83 -23.48 -6.05
CA ARG A 322 6.96 -24.30 -6.49
C ARG A 322 8.21 -24.05 -5.66
N ARG A 323 8.55 -22.76 -5.41
CA ARG A 323 9.74 -22.39 -4.64
C ARG A 323 9.65 -22.80 -3.17
N MET A 324 8.48 -22.69 -2.58
CA MET A 324 8.25 -23.12 -1.20
C MET A 324 8.29 -24.65 -1.06
N SER A 325 7.84 -25.40 -2.08
CA SER A 325 7.85 -26.87 -2.10
C SER A 325 9.24 -27.45 -2.36
N ASP A 326 10.07 -26.81 -3.19
CA ASP A 326 11.41 -27.26 -3.51
C ASP A 326 12.39 -27.16 -2.32
N GLY A 327 12.02 -26.42 -1.26
CA GLY A 327 12.89 -26.15 -0.10
C GLY A 327 14.14 -25.34 -0.48
N PRO A 328 15.00 -24.98 0.49
CA PRO A 328 16.31 -24.44 0.19
C PRO A 328 17.09 -25.55 -0.54
N SER A 329 17.37 -25.33 -1.82
CA SER A 329 18.17 -26.28 -2.61
C SER A 329 19.57 -26.39 -1.98
N GLU A 330 19.78 -27.35 -1.11
CA GLU A 330 21.08 -27.95 -0.88
C GLU A 330 21.45 -28.75 -2.14
N GLY A 331 21.61 -28.04 -3.26
CA GLY A 331 22.23 -28.61 -4.42
C GLY A 331 23.73 -28.69 -4.16
N PRO A 332 24.39 -29.84 -4.38
CA PRO A 332 25.82 -29.83 -4.49
C PRO A 332 26.18 -28.78 -5.55
N ASP A 333 27.23 -28.01 -5.28
CA ASP A 333 27.86 -27.11 -6.23
C ASP A 333 28.42 -27.99 -7.41
N ASP A 334 27.49 -28.50 -8.23
CA ASP A 334 27.88 -29.17 -9.48
C ASP A 334 28.22 -28.03 -10.43
N GLY A 335 29.51 -27.99 -10.85
CA GLY A 335 30.12 -26.94 -11.67
C GLY A 335 29.35 -26.52 -12.94
N ARG A 336 28.11 -27.02 -13.14
CA ARG A 336 27.19 -26.62 -14.21
C ARG A 336 26.55 -25.23 -13.98
N SER A 337 26.26 -24.87 -12.73
CA SER A 337 25.66 -23.55 -12.43
C SER A 337 26.70 -22.44 -12.54
N SER A 338 27.96 -22.71 -12.19
CA SER A 338 29.06 -21.76 -12.38
C SER A 338 29.37 -21.58 -13.88
N HIS A 339 29.34 -22.64 -14.66
CA HIS A 339 29.56 -22.61 -16.11
C HIS A 339 28.46 -21.84 -16.87
N LEU A 340 27.21 -21.92 -16.43
CA LEU A 340 26.12 -21.15 -17.01
C LEU A 340 26.22 -19.64 -16.66
N ARG A 341 26.61 -19.33 -15.43
CA ARG A 341 26.88 -17.94 -15.01
C ARG A 341 28.03 -17.30 -15.77
N ASP A 342 29.13 -18.03 -15.95
CA ASP A 342 30.30 -17.58 -16.75
C ASP A 342 29.96 -17.41 -18.23
N ARG A 343 29.11 -18.26 -18.78
CA ARG A 343 28.66 -18.17 -20.17
C ARG A 343 27.70 -16.97 -20.37
N LEU A 344 26.81 -16.69 -19.44
CA LEU A 344 25.96 -15.51 -19.46
C LEU A 344 26.74 -14.20 -19.26
N ARG A 345 27.82 -14.23 -18.47
CA ARG A 345 28.69 -13.08 -18.29
C ARG A 345 29.46 -12.74 -19.58
N ARG A 346 29.95 -13.74 -20.31
CA ARG A 346 30.63 -13.57 -21.62
C ARG A 346 29.70 -13.15 -22.75
N LEU A 347 28.40 -13.31 -22.62
CA LEU A 347 27.42 -12.84 -23.60
C LEU A 347 26.95 -11.40 -23.33
N ARG A 348 27.39 -10.80 -22.22
CA ARG A 348 27.10 -9.40 -21.83
C ARG A 348 28.32 -8.47 -22.02
N GLU A 349 29.50 -9.01 -22.34
CA GLU A 349 30.69 -8.32 -22.84
C GLU A 349 30.71 -8.30 -24.36
#